data_51339f16001f2510e2d89b2cc44e5fe9
#
_entry.id   51339f16001f2510e2d89b2cc44e5fe9
#
_cell.length_a   1.000
_cell.length_b   1.000
_cell.length_c   1.000
_cell.angle_alpha   90.00
_cell.angle_beta   90.00
_cell.angle_gamma   90.00
#
_symmetry.space_group_name_H-M   'P 1'
#
loop_
_entity.id
_entity.type
_entity.pdbx_description
1 polymer ?
#
loop_
_entity_poly.entity_id
_entity_poly.type
_entity_poly.pdbx_seq_one_letter_code
_entity_poly.pdbx_strand_id
1 'polypeptide(L)'
;MTPPSARRVPPRPDPVPPRPAPFVDVAGLKALFDGESVGIRDFLRARLADPRFAYRYGLSQHEYRELVLVWLQELAKDGLGALSVDPEFGGKGDVRGFMAAMETLGFHDLSLTIKFGVQFGLFQGSVQLLGTRWHHEHFLPRIARGELLGVFAMSELGHGSNVRDLETTATYDAATQEFVVHTPSGSGHKEWLGNAAVHGRMATVFAQLLVGGEGHGVHALLVPIRESDGSVCAGVRIGDTGIKEGLNGVDNGRIWFDQVRVPREHLLNRFGDVSPEGVYSSPIANPARRFFTMIGTLVGGRITIALSALSAAKSALTIAVRYGNRRRQFGEEGKAETLLLDYRTHQRRLLPALATAVVLDLALSRLVDRFVARTEGEGRELEGLAAGLKAYASWAAQEAITDSRECCGGQGYLAINRIAVLRGDIDVWTTFEGDNTVLMQ
;
A
#
# COMPACT_ATOMS: atom_id res chain seq x y z
N MET A 1 13.03 -67.75 12.12
CA MET A 1 12.58 -66.38 11.76
C MET A 1 13.09 -66.08 10.38
N THR A 2 12.23 -66.02 9.39
CA THR A 2 12.55 -65.71 8.00
C THR A 2 12.66 -64.16 7.92
N PRO A 3 13.71 -63.61 7.29
CA PRO A 3 13.84 -62.14 7.19
C PRO A 3 12.72 -61.58 6.30
N PRO A 4 12.20 -60.35 6.63
CA PRO A 4 11.15 -59.73 5.85
C PRO A 4 11.63 -59.48 4.42
N SER A 5 10.84 -59.90 3.45
CA SER A 5 11.11 -59.68 2.02
C SER A 5 11.28 -58.21 1.73
N ALA A 6 12.42 -57.83 1.15
CA ALA A 6 12.67 -56.45 0.68
C ALA A 6 11.55 -56.06 -0.29
N ARG A 7 10.75 -55.05 0.08
CA ARG A 7 9.77 -54.45 -0.83
C ARG A 7 10.52 -53.91 -2.04
N ARG A 8 10.27 -54.48 -3.22
CA ARG A 8 10.80 -53.99 -4.49
C ARG A 8 10.29 -52.54 -4.64
N VAL A 9 11.21 -51.57 -4.76
CA VAL A 9 10.88 -50.23 -5.16
C VAL A 9 10.28 -50.33 -6.57
N PRO A 10 9.05 -49.86 -6.81
CA PRO A 10 8.47 -49.93 -8.15
C PRO A 10 9.33 -49.10 -9.12
N PRO A 11 9.44 -49.51 -10.41
CA PRO A 11 10.16 -48.76 -11.42
C PRO A 11 9.58 -47.35 -11.53
N ARG A 12 10.47 -46.36 -11.77
CA ARG A 12 10.00 -44.98 -12.02
C ARG A 12 9.04 -45.01 -13.22
N PRO A 13 7.84 -44.39 -13.08
CA PRO A 13 6.91 -44.33 -14.22
C PRO A 13 7.55 -43.62 -15.41
N ASP A 14 7.22 -44.03 -16.62
CA ASP A 14 7.66 -43.39 -17.85
C ASP A 14 7.39 -41.87 -17.83
N PRO A 15 8.25 -41.05 -18.44
CA PRO A 15 8.04 -39.61 -18.52
C PRO A 15 6.72 -39.33 -19.24
N VAL A 16 5.82 -38.64 -18.56
CA VAL A 16 4.53 -38.22 -19.12
C VAL A 16 4.82 -37.23 -20.25
N PRO A 17 4.24 -37.40 -21.44
CA PRO A 17 4.44 -36.51 -22.56
C PRO A 17 4.04 -35.07 -22.15
N PRO A 18 4.77 -34.04 -22.62
CA PRO A 18 4.41 -32.64 -22.33
C PRO A 18 2.99 -32.37 -22.85
N ARG A 19 2.22 -31.60 -22.07
CA ARG A 19 0.90 -31.10 -22.51
C ARG A 19 1.10 -30.30 -23.80
N PRO A 20 0.15 -30.35 -24.74
CA PRO A 20 0.20 -29.48 -25.93
C PRO A 20 0.32 -28.02 -25.52
N ALA A 21 1.02 -27.22 -26.31
CA ALA A 21 1.15 -25.80 -26.09
C ALA A 21 -0.25 -25.15 -25.97
N PRO A 22 -0.44 -24.18 -25.03
CA PRO A 22 -1.75 -23.54 -24.87
C PRO A 22 -2.16 -22.85 -26.16
N PHE A 23 -3.42 -23.00 -26.55
CA PHE A 23 -4.06 -22.32 -27.70
C PHE A 23 -4.38 -20.86 -27.36
N VAL A 24 -3.47 -20.17 -26.71
CA VAL A 24 -3.67 -18.80 -26.22
C VAL A 24 -2.49 -17.95 -26.66
N ASP A 25 -2.78 -16.80 -27.26
CA ASP A 25 -1.77 -15.78 -27.55
C ASP A 25 -1.31 -15.11 -26.22
N VAL A 26 -0.24 -15.66 -25.65
CA VAL A 26 0.35 -15.14 -24.40
C VAL A 26 0.89 -13.72 -24.58
N ALA A 27 1.43 -13.40 -25.75
CA ALA A 27 1.99 -12.08 -26.02
C ALA A 27 0.86 -11.03 -26.13
N GLY A 28 -0.24 -11.37 -26.80
CA GLY A 28 -1.43 -10.52 -26.89
C GLY A 28 -2.08 -10.29 -25.52
N LEU A 29 -2.17 -11.34 -24.67
CA LEU A 29 -2.66 -11.19 -23.30
C LEU A 29 -1.74 -10.32 -22.45
N LYS A 30 -0.42 -10.48 -22.55
CA LYS A 30 0.53 -9.61 -21.85
C LYS A 30 0.33 -8.16 -22.29
N ALA A 31 0.21 -7.89 -23.58
CA ALA A 31 -0.02 -6.54 -24.07
C ALA A 31 -1.34 -5.94 -23.58
N LEU A 32 -2.41 -6.75 -23.51
CA LEU A 32 -3.71 -6.33 -22.99
C LEU A 32 -3.61 -5.92 -21.51
N PHE A 33 -2.97 -6.73 -20.67
CA PHE A 33 -2.87 -6.46 -19.23
C PHE A 33 -1.83 -5.38 -18.89
N ASP A 34 -0.77 -5.26 -19.65
CA ASP A 34 0.24 -4.22 -19.43
C ASP A 34 -0.25 -2.84 -19.90
N GLY A 35 -1.10 -2.79 -20.92
CA GLY A 35 -1.72 -1.57 -21.43
C GLY A 35 -0.71 -0.46 -21.73
N GLU A 36 -1.11 0.79 -21.54
CA GLU A 36 -0.28 1.98 -21.78
C GLU A 36 0.93 2.09 -20.84
N SER A 37 0.91 1.40 -19.70
CA SER A 37 1.99 1.45 -18.70
C SER A 37 3.06 0.37 -18.90
N VAL A 38 3.12 -0.29 -20.06
CA VAL A 38 4.09 -1.35 -20.35
C VAL A 38 5.53 -0.92 -20.04
N GLY A 39 5.92 0.30 -20.37
CA GLY A 39 7.28 0.81 -20.13
C GLY A 39 7.68 0.82 -18.66
N ILE A 40 6.82 1.31 -17.77
CA ILE A 40 7.05 1.31 -16.31
C ILE A 40 7.05 -0.11 -15.76
N ARG A 41 6.12 -0.96 -16.22
CA ARG A 41 6.04 -2.36 -15.77
C ARG A 41 7.28 -3.16 -16.17
N ASP A 42 7.74 -3.04 -17.41
CA ASP A 42 8.93 -3.75 -17.88
C ASP A 42 10.20 -3.22 -17.22
N PHE A 43 10.32 -1.91 -17.01
CA PHE A 43 11.41 -1.33 -16.23
C PHE A 43 11.46 -1.92 -14.81
N LEU A 44 10.33 -1.92 -14.09
CA LEU A 44 10.26 -2.46 -12.73
C LEU A 44 10.50 -3.98 -12.69
N ARG A 45 9.96 -4.75 -13.62
CA ARG A 45 10.24 -6.19 -13.71
C ARG A 45 11.74 -6.47 -13.84
N ALA A 46 12.43 -5.71 -14.70
CA ALA A 46 13.89 -5.82 -14.86
C ALA A 46 14.63 -5.36 -13.58
N ARG A 47 14.20 -4.26 -12.97
CA ARG A 47 14.80 -3.71 -11.77
C ARG A 47 14.67 -4.64 -10.56
N LEU A 48 13.49 -5.21 -10.37
CA LEU A 48 13.20 -6.14 -9.27
C LEU A 48 13.84 -7.53 -9.46
N ALA A 49 14.28 -7.86 -10.67
CA ALA A 49 15.09 -9.04 -10.96
C ALA A 49 16.57 -8.87 -10.59
N ASP A 50 17.05 -7.65 -10.30
CA ASP A 50 18.40 -7.39 -9.84
C ASP A 50 18.64 -8.08 -8.48
N PRO A 51 19.79 -8.75 -8.26
CA PRO A 51 20.12 -9.42 -6.99
C PRO A 51 20.02 -8.53 -5.74
N ARG A 52 20.14 -7.21 -5.87
CA ARG A 52 19.94 -6.25 -4.77
C ARG A 52 18.52 -6.26 -4.22
N PHE A 53 17.53 -6.61 -5.05
CA PHE A 53 16.13 -6.77 -4.67
C PHE A 53 15.77 -8.22 -4.29
N ALA A 54 16.74 -9.12 -4.23
CA ALA A 54 16.47 -10.52 -3.87
C ALA A 54 15.80 -10.62 -2.49
N TYR A 55 14.69 -11.36 -2.43
CA TYR A 55 13.98 -11.61 -1.18
C TYR A 55 14.86 -12.39 -0.21
N ARG A 56 14.89 -11.96 1.05
CA ARG A 56 15.69 -12.59 2.11
C ARG A 56 14.78 -13.13 3.20
N TYR A 57 15.05 -14.35 3.63
CA TYR A 57 14.30 -15.02 4.69
C TYR A 57 15.05 -14.99 6.01
N GLY A 58 14.33 -15.09 7.12
CA GLY A 58 14.92 -15.21 8.45
C GLY A 58 15.55 -13.94 9.01
N LEU A 59 15.26 -12.78 8.41
CA LEU A 59 15.69 -11.49 8.93
C LEU A 59 14.94 -11.15 10.22
N SER A 60 15.60 -10.50 11.16
CA SER A 60 14.94 -9.80 12.26
C SER A 60 14.04 -8.67 11.71
N GLN A 61 13.08 -8.21 12.50
CA GLN A 61 12.21 -7.08 12.10
C GLN A 61 13.04 -5.84 11.74
N HIS A 62 14.08 -5.54 12.51
CA HIS A 62 14.96 -4.40 12.24
C HIS A 62 15.69 -4.56 10.89
N GLU A 63 16.34 -5.68 10.65
CA GLU A 63 17.05 -5.94 9.38
C GLU A 63 16.10 -5.88 8.18
N TYR A 64 14.87 -6.36 8.33
CA TYR A 64 13.88 -6.31 7.26
C TYR A 64 13.41 -4.87 6.98
N ARG A 65 13.21 -4.05 8.01
CA ARG A 65 12.87 -2.62 7.85
C ARG A 65 13.99 -1.87 7.13
N GLU A 66 15.25 -2.11 7.47
CA GLU A 66 16.40 -1.51 6.81
C GLU A 66 16.53 -1.96 5.35
N LEU A 67 16.31 -3.25 5.06
CA LEU A 67 16.31 -3.77 3.70
C LEU A 67 15.23 -3.10 2.83
N VAL A 68 14.02 -2.96 3.36
CA VAL A 68 12.91 -2.31 2.66
C VAL A 68 13.18 -0.82 2.44
N LEU A 69 13.85 -0.14 3.39
CA LEU A 69 14.30 1.24 3.20
C LEU A 69 15.33 1.35 2.06
N VAL A 70 16.32 0.46 2.03
CA VAL A 70 17.31 0.44 0.94
C VAL A 70 16.63 0.25 -0.41
N TRP A 71 15.69 -0.67 -0.53
CA TRP A 71 14.92 -0.87 -1.76
C TRP A 71 14.13 0.38 -2.17
N LEU A 72 13.45 1.04 -1.21
CA LEU A 72 12.74 2.29 -1.45
C LEU A 72 13.66 3.38 -2.01
N GLN A 73 14.84 3.55 -1.39
CA GLN A 73 15.82 4.55 -1.80
C GLN A 73 16.39 4.27 -3.19
N GLU A 74 16.63 3.01 -3.53
CA GLU A 74 17.06 2.62 -4.89
C GLU A 74 15.98 2.97 -5.93
N LEU A 75 14.69 2.69 -5.65
CA LEU A 75 13.59 3.05 -6.52
C LEU A 75 13.41 4.58 -6.63
N ALA A 76 13.67 5.32 -5.57
CA ALA A 76 13.68 6.79 -5.59
C ALA A 76 14.81 7.35 -6.48
N LYS A 77 16.02 6.77 -6.40
CA LYS A 77 17.15 7.12 -7.29
C LYS A 77 16.83 6.84 -8.76
N ASP A 78 16.08 5.79 -9.03
CA ASP A 78 15.58 5.47 -10.38
C ASP A 78 14.47 6.43 -10.86
N GLY A 79 14.08 7.43 -10.05
CA GLY A 79 13.10 8.46 -10.38
C GLY A 79 11.63 8.03 -10.20
N LEU A 80 11.37 6.88 -9.55
CA LEU A 80 10.00 6.41 -9.37
C LEU A 80 9.22 7.22 -8.34
N GLY A 81 9.88 7.87 -7.38
CA GLY A 81 9.23 8.79 -6.44
C GLY A 81 8.70 10.06 -7.09
N ALA A 82 9.22 10.43 -8.28
CA ALA A 82 8.81 11.62 -9.02
C ALA A 82 7.66 11.37 -10.01
N LEU A 83 7.16 10.13 -10.15
CA LEU A 83 6.16 9.77 -11.18
C LEU A 83 4.92 10.66 -11.13
N SER A 84 4.28 10.79 -9.98
CA SER A 84 3.01 11.54 -9.82
C SER A 84 3.20 13.04 -9.54
N VAL A 85 4.42 13.50 -9.30
CA VAL A 85 4.71 14.91 -9.05
C VAL A 85 4.57 15.72 -10.33
N ASP A 86 4.01 16.93 -10.21
CA ASP A 86 3.89 17.85 -11.33
C ASP A 86 5.28 18.18 -11.94
N PRO A 87 5.41 18.25 -13.28
CA PRO A 87 6.64 18.61 -13.96
C PRO A 87 7.23 19.96 -13.51
N GLU A 88 6.38 20.92 -13.12
CA GLU A 88 6.83 22.21 -12.60
C GLU A 88 7.70 22.07 -11.35
N PHE A 89 7.49 21.00 -10.55
CA PHE A 89 8.23 20.71 -9.31
C PHE A 89 9.22 19.53 -9.46
N GLY A 90 9.62 19.24 -10.71
CA GLY A 90 10.63 18.23 -11.02
C GLY A 90 10.11 16.81 -11.14
N GLY A 91 8.80 16.63 -11.30
CA GLY A 91 8.15 15.34 -11.49
C GLY A 91 7.89 14.99 -12.96
N LYS A 92 7.11 13.92 -13.18
CA LYS A 92 6.70 13.46 -14.52
C LYS A 92 5.22 13.70 -14.82
N GLY A 93 4.40 14.03 -13.82
CA GLY A 93 2.95 14.16 -13.96
C GLY A 93 2.24 12.84 -14.32
N ASP A 94 2.93 11.70 -14.18
CA ASP A 94 2.47 10.39 -14.60
C ASP A 94 1.80 9.63 -13.45
N VAL A 95 0.56 10.00 -13.16
CA VAL A 95 -0.27 9.32 -12.14
C VAL A 95 -0.56 7.87 -12.53
N ARG A 96 -0.78 7.59 -13.83
CA ARG A 96 -0.99 6.23 -14.33
C ARG A 96 0.26 5.37 -14.09
N GLY A 97 1.42 5.88 -14.41
CA GLY A 97 2.70 5.21 -14.17
C GLY A 97 2.95 4.94 -12.67
N PHE A 98 2.56 5.86 -11.78
CA PHE A 98 2.61 5.63 -10.34
C PHE A 98 1.71 4.45 -9.91
N MET A 99 0.47 4.37 -10.41
CA MET A 99 -0.43 3.25 -10.12
C MET A 99 0.11 1.93 -10.66
N ALA A 100 0.68 1.92 -11.87
CA ALA A 100 1.33 0.75 -12.45
C ALA A 100 2.59 0.31 -11.67
N ALA A 101 3.33 1.27 -11.10
CA ALA A 101 4.45 0.97 -10.22
C ALA A 101 3.99 0.29 -8.95
N MET A 102 2.95 0.81 -8.28
CA MET A 102 2.35 0.18 -7.09
C MET A 102 1.87 -1.25 -7.37
N GLU A 103 1.17 -1.45 -8.49
CA GLU A 103 0.73 -2.78 -8.94
C GLU A 103 1.92 -3.73 -9.13
N THR A 104 2.97 -3.27 -9.80
CA THR A 104 4.13 -4.11 -10.11
C THR A 104 4.93 -4.47 -8.86
N LEU A 105 5.07 -3.55 -7.92
CA LEU A 105 5.68 -3.80 -6.60
C LEU A 105 4.91 -4.86 -5.80
N GLY A 106 3.58 -4.94 -5.95
CA GLY A 106 2.74 -5.95 -5.32
C GLY A 106 3.08 -7.40 -5.70
N PHE A 107 3.75 -7.64 -6.83
CA PHE A 107 4.30 -8.96 -7.18
C PHE A 107 5.60 -9.29 -6.44
N HIS A 108 6.31 -8.28 -5.95
CA HIS A 108 7.63 -8.45 -5.36
C HIS A 108 7.56 -8.59 -3.84
N ASP A 109 7.26 -7.50 -3.12
CA ASP A 109 7.24 -7.47 -1.66
C ASP A 109 6.19 -6.48 -1.16
N LEU A 110 5.28 -6.94 -0.29
CA LEU A 110 4.16 -6.12 0.14
C LEU A 110 4.58 -5.06 1.17
N SER A 111 5.63 -5.28 1.97
CA SER A 111 6.18 -4.24 2.84
C SER A 111 6.81 -3.10 2.04
N LEU A 112 7.54 -3.42 0.97
CA LEU A 112 8.07 -2.41 0.04
C LEU A 112 6.93 -1.65 -0.64
N THR A 113 5.90 -2.36 -1.11
CA THR A 113 4.72 -1.76 -1.74
C THR A 113 4.06 -0.74 -0.81
N ILE A 114 3.81 -1.11 0.45
CA ILE A 114 3.20 -0.22 1.42
C ILE A 114 4.12 0.93 1.80
N LYS A 115 5.41 0.68 2.02
CA LYS A 115 6.37 1.76 2.32
C LYS A 115 6.49 2.76 1.16
N PHE A 116 6.49 2.30 -0.08
CA PHE A 116 6.45 3.13 -1.29
C PHE A 116 5.15 3.95 -1.36
N GLY A 117 4.01 3.32 -1.08
CA GLY A 117 2.70 3.98 -1.02
C GLY A 117 2.61 5.04 0.08
N VAL A 118 3.13 4.76 1.28
CA VAL A 118 3.18 5.74 2.38
C VAL A 118 4.03 6.95 2.01
N GLN A 119 5.22 6.71 1.44
CA GLN A 119 6.15 7.79 1.09
C GLN A 119 5.66 8.63 -0.08
N PHE A 120 5.36 7.99 -1.23
CA PHE A 120 5.10 8.68 -2.48
C PHE A 120 3.62 8.81 -2.84
N GLY A 121 2.75 8.01 -2.21
CA GLY A 121 1.30 8.10 -2.36
C GLY A 121 0.64 8.98 -1.30
N LEU A 122 0.87 8.69 -0.01
CA LEU A 122 0.19 9.38 1.08
C LEU A 122 0.90 10.66 1.52
N PHE A 123 2.16 10.58 1.95
CA PHE A 123 2.89 11.76 2.43
C PHE A 123 3.13 12.76 1.30
N GLN A 124 3.75 12.34 0.19
CA GLN A 124 3.93 13.21 -0.98
C GLN A 124 2.60 13.71 -1.53
N GLY A 125 1.60 12.81 -1.65
CA GLY A 125 0.27 13.15 -2.12
C GLY A 125 -0.43 14.19 -1.25
N SER A 126 -0.29 14.12 0.08
CA SER A 126 -0.86 15.13 0.99
C SER A 126 -0.23 16.51 0.76
N VAL A 127 1.09 16.58 0.58
CA VAL A 127 1.78 17.85 0.27
C VAL A 127 1.32 18.40 -1.08
N GLN A 128 1.22 17.55 -2.10
CA GLN A 128 0.83 17.97 -3.45
C GLN A 128 -0.63 18.41 -3.54
N LEU A 129 -1.54 17.72 -2.86
CA LEU A 129 -2.98 17.90 -3.02
C LEU A 129 -3.58 18.90 -2.01
N LEU A 130 -2.99 19.00 -0.82
CA LEU A 130 -3.47 19.89 0.25
C LEU A 130 -2.60 21.14 0.42
N GLY A 131 -1.37 21.11 -0.08
CA GLY A 131 -0.44 22.24 -0.04
C GLY A 131 -0.69 23.23 -1.18
N THR A 132 0.03 24.32 -1.12
CA THR A 132 0.10 25.38 -2.13
C THR A 132 1.51 25.41 -2.75
N ARG A 133 1.74 26.30 -3.72
CA ARG A 133 3.02 26.45 -4.43
C ARG A 133 4.23 26.45 -3.49
N TRP A 134 4.14 27.19 -2.38
CA TRP A 134 5.23 27.24 -1.40
C TRP A 134 5.61 25.84 -0.88
N HIS A 135 4.62 25.02 -0.51
CA HIS A 135 4.85 23.65 -0.06
C HIS A 135 5.45 22.76 -1.15
N HIS A 136 4.96 22.94 -2.37
CA HIS A 136 5.44 22.15 -3.52
C HIS A 136 6.92 22.42 -3.78
N GLU A 137 7.33 23.68 -3.86
CA GLU A 137 8.71 24.09 -4.10
C GLU A 137 9.67 23.65 -2.98
N HIS A 138 9.23 23.72 -1.72
CA HIS A 138 10.09 23.43 -0.57
C HIS A 138 10.22 21.94 -0.25
N PHE A 139 9.19 21.15 -0.50
CA PHE A 139 9.14 19.77 -0.02
C PHE A 139 9.14 18.71 -1.12
N LEU A 140 8.37 18.88 -2.21
CA LEU A 140 8.20 17.81 -3.21
C LEU A 140 9.52 17.30 -3.82
N PRO A 141 10.49 18.14 -4.20
CA PRO A 141 11.73 17.62 -4.78
C PRO A 141 12.52 16.71 -3.82
N ARG A 142 12.55 17.04 -2.53
CA ARG A 142 13.24 16.26 -1.52
C ARG A 142 12.50 14.95 -1.20
N ILE A 143 11.17 15.01 -1.17
CA ILE A 143 10.31 13.83 -0.95
C ILE A 143 10.48 12.85 -2.11
N ALA A 144 10.38 13.33 -3.35
CA ALA A 144 10.47 12.51 -4.57
C ALA A 144 11.81 11.78 -4.70
N ARG A 145 12.93 12.40 -4.24
CA ARG A 145 14.25 11.76 -4.20
C ARG A 145 14.48 10.85 -2.99
N GLY A 146 13.50 10.72 -2.09
CA GLY A 146 13.64 9.92 -0.87
C GLY A 146 14.60 10.53 0.17
N GLU A 147 14.93 11.82 0.05
CA GLU A 147 15.77 12.57 0.99
C GLU A 147 15.00 12.98 2.26
N LEU A 148 13.70 13.26 2.10
CA LEU A 148 12.78 13.55 3.19
C LEU A 148 11.78 12.42 3.32
N LEU A 149 12.00 11.53 4.28
CA LEU A 149 11.07 10.44 4.58
C LEU A 149 9.92 10.95 5.44
N GLY A 150 8.70 10.65 5.01
CA GLY A 150 7.48 11.19 5.59
C GLY A 150 6.56 10.14 6.19
N VAL A 151 5.69 10.66 7.05
CA VAL A 151 4.65 9.93 7.77
C VAL A 151 3.30 10.55 7.43
N PHE A 152 2.29 9.72 7.21
CA PHE A 152 0.91 10.18 7.07
C PHE A 152 0.15 9.91 8.38
N ALA A 153 0.01 10.95 9.21
CA ALA A 153 -0.48 10.84 10.59
C ALA A 153 -1.96 11.27 10.68
N MET A 154 -2.86 10.44 10.15
CA MET A 154 -4.30 10.68 10.22
C MET A 154 -4.94 9.90 11.37
N SER A 155 -4.93 8.57 11.35
CA SER A 155 -5.63 7.71 12.30
C SER A 155 -5.17 7.92 13.75
N GLU A 156 -6.11 7.84 14.68
CA GLU A 156 -5.88 7.84 16.13
C GLU A 156 -6.30 6.52 16.73
N LEU A 157 -5.83 6.19 17.93
CA LEU A 157 -6.25 4.99 18.63
C LEU A 157 -7.78 4.93 18.78
N GLY A 158 -8.43 6.05 19.08
CA GLY A 158 -9.88 6.18 19.20
C GLY A 158 -10.63 6.35 17.88
N HIS A 159 -9.93 6.71 16.79
CA HIS A 159 -10.54 7.13 15.52
C HIS A 159 -9.82 6.51 14.31
N GLY A 160 -10.15 5.25 13.98
CA GLY A 160 -9.65 4.56 12.79
C GLY A 160 -10.46 4.89 11.54
N SER A 161 -11.78 4.65 11.57
CA SER A 161 -12.69 4.95 10.46
C SER A 161 -13.30 6.34 10.56
N ASN A 162 -13.66 6.80 11.76
CA ASN A 162 -14.24 8.13 11.98
C ASN A 162 -13.14 9.20 12.11
N VAL A 163 -12.44 9.47 11.02
CA VAL A 163 -11.36 10.48 10.98
C VAL A 163 -11.86 11.94 10.94
N ARG A 164 -13.17 12.15 11.00
CA ARG A 164 -13.75 13.47 11.14
C ARG A 164 -13.67 13.98 12.57
N ASP A 165 -13.80 13.10 13.55
CA ASP A 165 -13.86 13.42 14.96
C ASP A 165 -12.53 13.17 15.69
N LEU A 166 -11.39 13.39 15.00
CA LEU A 166 -10.05 13.31 15.58
C LEU A 166 -9.94 14.19 16.80
N GLU A 167 -9.16 13.73 17.80
CA GLU A 167 -8.97 14.46 19.06
C GLU A 167 -7.72 15.36 19.05
N THR A 168 -6.67 15.02 18.29
CA THR A 168 -5.47 15.87 18.14
C THR A 168 -5.88 17.25 17.69
N THR A 169 -5.37 18.29 18.36
CA THR A 169 -5.64 19.70 18.06
C THR A 169 -4.42 20.40 17.46
N ALA A 170 -4.68 21.45 16.68
CA ALA A 170 -3.69 22.42 16.20
C ALA A 170 -4.25 23.82 16.49
N THR A 171 -3.75 24.47 17.54
CA THR A 171 -4.21 25.80 17.99
C THR A 171 -3.28 26.86 17.45
N TYR A 172 -3.81 27.86 16.76
CA TYR A 172 -3.03 28.98 16.26
C TYR A 172 -2.72 30.01 17.36
N ASP A 173 -1.45 30.35 17.47
CA ASP A 173 -0.92 31.36 18.34
C ASP A 173 -0.50 32.61 17.50
N ALA A 174 -1.32 33.64 17.48
CA ALA A 174 -1.07 34.82 16.67
C ALA A 174 0.15 35.66 17.16
N ALA A 175 0.54 35.50 18.42
CA ALA A 175 1.67 36.27 18.97
C ALA A 175 3.01 35.73 18.42
N THR A 176 3.11 34.43 18.18
CA THR A 176 4.31 33.79 17.63
C THR A 176 4.15 33.40 16.16
N GLN A 177 2.94 33.47 15.60
CA GLN A 177 2.56 33.00 14.27
C GLN A 177 2.86 31.54 14.06
N GLU A 178 2.56 30.72 15.06
CA GLU A 178 2.78 29.27 15.06
C GLU A 178 1.49 28.51 15.36
N PHE A 179 1.44 27.26 14.93
CA PHE A 179 0.45 26.30 15.43
C PHE A 179 1.04 25.47 16.56
N VAL A 180 0.26 25.29 17.60
CA VAL A 180 0.57 24.40 18.73
C VAL A 180 -0.19 23.09 18.52
N VAL A 181 0.52 22.02 18.18
CA VAL A 181 -0.04 20.69 17.99
C VAL A 181 -0.01 19.92 19.30
N HIS A 182 -1.16 19.37 19.71
CA HIS A 182 -1.30 18.68 20.99
C HIS A 182 -2.22 17.46 20.91
N THR A 183 -1.81 16.38 21.58
CA THR A 183 -2.59 15.15 21.78
C THR A 183 -3.28 15.25 23.15
N PRO A 184 -4.59 15.52 23.23
CA PRO A 184 -5.24 15.86 24.50
C PRO A 184 -5.55 14.66 25.39
N SER A 185 -5.56 13.44 24.84
CA SER A 185 -6.02 12.25 25.53
C SER A 185 -5.19 11.01 25.18
N GLY A 186 -5.40 9.91 25.92
CA GLY A 186 -4.79 8.61 25.60
C GLY A 186 -5.31 8.01 24.28
N SER A 187 -6.56 8.30 23.89
CA SER A 187 -7.18 7.85 22.63
C SER A 187 -6.81 8.70 21.43
N GLY A 188 -6.40 9.95 21.64
CA GLY A 188 -6.05 10.91 20.59
C GLY A 188 -4.65 10.72 20.00
N HIS A 189 -3.81 9.82 20.54
CA HIS A 189 -2.51 9.62 19.92
C HIS A 189 -2.63 8.96 18.55
N LYS A 190 -1.74 9.37 17.65
CA LYS A 190 -1.69 8.83 16.29
C LYS A 190 -1.17 7.40 16.31
N GLU A 191 -1.85 6.49 15.58
CA GLU A 191 -1.59 5.04 15.60
C GLU A 191 -1.46 4.48 14.19
N TRP A 192 -0.76 3.35 14.04
CA TRP A 192 -0.56 2.58 12.79
C TRP A 192 0.23 3.30 11.69
N LEU A 193 1.03 4.29 12.04
CA LEU A 193 1.67 5.17 11.08
C LEU A 193 2.90 4.53 10.44
N GLY A 194 2.85 4.29 9.14
CA GLY A 194 4.02 3.85 8.37
C GLY A 194 5.14 4.89 8.41
N ASN A 195 6.39 4.46 8.47
CA ASN A 195 7.61 5.25 8.63
C ASN A 195 7.79 5.91 10.01
N ALA A 196 6.83 5.84 10.93
CA ALA A 196 6.89 6.63 12.16
C ALA A 196 7.85 6.04 13.20
N ALA A 197 7.97 4.71 13.30
CA ALA A 197 8.77 4.10 14.34
C ALA A 197 10.26 4.42 14.22
N VAL A 198 10.81 4.45 13.00
CA VAL A 198 12.26 4.56 12.76
C VAL A 198 12.64 5.65 11.75
N HIS A 199 12.09 5.61 10.53
CA HIS A 199 12.67 6.27 9.37
C HIS A 199 12.13 7.68 9.09
N GLY A 200 10.86 7.95 9.45
CA GLY A 200 10.19 9.22 9.15
C GLY A 200 10.80 10.41 9.87
N ARG A 201 10.95 11.51 9.15
CA ARG A 201 11.48 12.78 9.65
C ARG A 201 10.42 13.84 9.83
N MET A 202 9.38 13.80 9.02
CA MET A 202 8.29 14.76 9.00
C MET A 202 6.95 14.03 8.88
N ALA A 203 5.92 14.50 9.56
CA ALA A 203 4.58 13.95 9.49
C ALA A 203 3.61 14.95 8.88
N THR A 204 2.75 14.50 7.97
CA THR A 204 1.48 15.21 7.70
C THR A 204 0.51 14.82 8.80
N VAL A 205 0.27 15.73 9.74
CA VAL A 205 -0.59 15.51 10.89
C VAL A 205 -1.97 16.11 10.62
N PHE A 206 -3.00 15.28 10.71
CA PHE A 206 -4.39 15.73 10.66
C PHE A 206 -4.87 16.03 12.08
N ALA A 207 -5.38 17.24 12.29
CA ALA A 207 -5.78 17.75 13.60
C ALA A 207 -7.00 18.67 13.50
N GLN A 208 -7.74 18.82 14.60
CA GLN A 208 -8.79 19.84 14.72
C GLN A 208 -8.13 21.21 14.78
N LEU A 209 -8.39 22.06 13.80
CA LEU A 209 -7.85 23.41 13.75
C LEU A 209 -8.65 24.36 14.67
N LEU A 210 -7.95 25.03 15.57
CA LEU A 210 -8.50 26.05 16.51
C LEU A 210 -7.86 27.41 16.25
N VAL A 211 -8.67 28.41 15.97
CA VAL A 211 -8.21 29.79 15.73
C VAL A 211 -9.09 30.75 16.52
N GLY A 212 -8.49 31.59 17.39
CA GLY A 212 -9.24 32.53 18.21
C GLY A 212 -10.28 31.87 19.15
N GLY A 213 -10.07 30.61 19.51
CA GLY A 213 -11.01 29.81 20.31
C GLY A 213 -12.11 29.11 19.51
N GLU A 214 -12.21 29.35 18.20
CA GLU A 214 -13.19 28.72 17.32
C GLU A 214 -12.61 27.48 16.62
N GLY A 215 -13.43 26.43 16.49
CA GLY A 215 -13.07 25.18 15.79
C GLY A 215 -13.43 25.23 14.29
N HIS A 216 -12.45 24.95 13.44
CA HIS A 216 -12.62 24.94 11.99
C HIS A 216 -12.61 23.52 11.38
N GLY A 217 -12.63 22.46 12.23
CA GLY A 217 -12.59 21.06 11.83
C GLY A 217 -11.20 20.59 11.43
N VAL A 218 -11.12 19.38 10.86
CA VAL A 218 -9.85 18.73 10.56
C VAL A 218 -9.10 19.47 9.44
N HIS A 219 -7.82 19.74 9.70
CA HIS A 219 -6.85 20.28 8.74
C HIS A 219 -5.55 19.48 8.83
N ALA A 220 -4.66 19.66 7.86
CA ALA A 220 -3.40 18.94 7.76
C ALA A 220 -2.21 19.89 7.92
N LEU A 221 -1.25 19.54 8.75
CA LEU A 221 -0.04 20.31 9.01
C LEU A 221 1.21 19.45 8.82
N LEU A 222 2.29 20.04 8.34
CA LEU A 222 3.61 19.42 8.31
C LEU A 222 4.31 19.62 9.65
N VAL A 223 4.55 18.51 10.36
CA VAL A 223 5.17 18.53 11.69
C VAL A 223 6.49 17.75 11.64
N PRO A 224 7.63 18.39 11.88
CA PRO A 224 8.89 17.69 12.09
C PRO A 224 8.77 16.76 13.31
N ILE A 225 9.19 15.48 13.16
CA ILE A 225 9.13 14.49 14.23
C ILE A 225 10.51 14.00 14.65
N ARG A 226 11.52 14.19 13.79
CA ARG A 226 12.93 13.93 14.12
C ARG A 226 13.84 15.00 13.55
N GLU A 227 14.87 15.33 14.31
CA GLU A 227 15.96 16.21 13.93
C GLU A 227 16.85 15.58 12.85
N SER A 228 17.78 16.37 12.31
CA SER A 228 18.72 15.91 11.27
C SER A 228 19.61 14.75 11.74
N ASP A 229 19.95 14.67 13.01
CA ASP A 229 20.74 13.60 13.63
C ASP A 229 19.91 12.33 13.94
N GLY A 230 18.58 12.39 13.76
CA GLY A 230 17.65 11.29 14.03
C GLY A 230 17.02 11.30 15.41
N SER A 231 17.44 12.19 16.31
CA SER A 231 16.79 12.37 17.62
C SER A 231 15.33 12.84 17.42
N VAL A 232 14.47 12.50 18.37
CA VAL A 232 13.06 12.89 18.34
C VAL A 232 12.95 14.37 18.71
N CYS A 233 12.15 15.14 17.97
CA CYS A 233 11.94 16.56 18.21
C CYS A 233 11.30 16.82 19.58
N ALA A 234 11.58 17.98 20.17
CA ALA A 234 11.02 18.39 21.44
C ALA A 234 9.47 18.36 21.41
N GLY A 235 8.85 17.83 22.47
CA GLY A 235 7.40 17.67 22.56
C GLY A 235 6.82 16.50 21.75
N VAL A 236 7.61 15.83 20.91
CA VAL A 236 7.20 14.62 20.18
C VAL A 236 7.61 13.39 20.97
N ARG A 237 6.70 12.43 21.12
CA ARG A 237 7.00 11.10 21.63
C ARG A 237 6.61 10.07 20.59
N ILE A 238 7.50 9.14 20.31
CA ILE A 238 7.30 8.07 19.31
C ILE A 238 7.40 6.72 20.01
N GLY A 239 6.47 5.81 19.65
CA GLY A 239 6.47 4.42 20.05
C GLY A 239 6.46 3.50 18.84
N ASP A 240 7.12 2.35 18.93
CA ASP A 240 7.05 1.30 17.91
C ASP A 240 5.77 0.47 18.13
N THR A 241 5.05 0.15 17.06
CA THR A 241 3.89 -0.75 17.13
C THR A 241 4.30 -2.21 17.43
N GLY A 242 5.55 -2.58 17.16
CA GLY A 242 6.09 -3.92 17.40
C GLY A 242 5.87 -4.88 16.23
N ILE A 243 5.93 -6.18 16.55
CA ILE A 243 5.75 -7.26 15.57
C ILE A 243 4.26 -7.38 15.22
N LYS A 244 3.97 -7.46 13.94
CA LYS A 244 2.64 -7.65 13.36
C LYS A 244 2.53 -9.03 12.72
N GLU A 245 1.32 -9.46 12.37
CA GLU A 245 1.12 -10.69 11.59
C GLU A 245 1.87 -10.66 10.26
N GLY A 246 1.78 -9.54 9.54
CA GLY A 246 2.47 -9.29 8.28
C GLY A 246 3.02 -7.87 8.18
N LEU A 247 3.57 -7.52 7.00
CA LEU A 247 4.13 -6.21 6.68
C LEU A 247 5.20 -5.73 7.69
N ASN A 248 6.01 -6.66 8.22
CA ASN A 248 7.02 -6.34 9.24
C ASN A 248 8.21 -5.52 8.71
N GLY A 249 8.34 -5.39 7.39
CA GLY A 249 9.28 -4.46 6.75
C GLY A 249 8.82 -3.00 6.77
N VAL A 250 7.55 -2.72 7.14
CA VAL A 250 7.06 -1.35 7.39
C VAL A 250 7.24 -1.02 8.87
N ASP A 251 7.93 0.06 9.17
CA ASP A 251 8.19 0.55 10.52
C ASP A 251 7.00 1.37 11.04
N ASN A 252 5.89 0.67 11.36
CA ASN A 252 4.72 1.29 11.94
C ASN A 252 5.01 1.79 13.36
N GLY A 253 4.53 2.99 13.63
CA GLY A 253 4.67 3.65 14.94
C GLY A 253 3.43 4.41 15.36
N ARG A 254 3.52 4.93 16.58
CA ARG A 254 2.57 5.81 17.24
C ARG A 254 3.24 7.12 17.57
N ILE A 255 2.49 8.19 17.53
CA ILE A 255 3.02 9.52 17.85
C ILE A 255 2.08 10.25 18.81
N TRP A 256 2.66 10.87 19.84
CA TRP A 256 2.01 11.82 20.75
C TRP A 256 2.67 13.17 20.57
N PHE A 257 1.88 14.22 20.59
CA PHE A 257 2.34 15.61 20.51
C PHE A 257 2.03 16.30 21.83
N ASP A 258 3.03 16.87 22.46
CA ASP A 258 2.88 17.68 23.67
C ASP A 258 3.35 19.13 23.39
N GLN A 259 2.39 19.97 23.05
CA GLN A 259 2.59 21.40 22.76
C GLN A 259 3.66 21.66 21.68
N VAL A 260 3.68 20.81 20.62
CA VAL A 260 4.65 20.94 19.52
C VAL A 260 4.33 22.15 18.67
N ARG A 261 5.30 23.07 18.55
CA ARG A 261 5.15 24.31 17.79
C ARG A 261 5.66 24.12 16.36
N VAL A 262 4.88 24.56 15.39
CA VAL A 262 5.25 24.58 13.98
C VAL A 262 4.89 25.94 13.36
N PRO A 263 5.71 26.45 12.40
CA PRO A 263 5.44 27.70 11.72
C PRO A 263 4.07 27.70 11.02
N ARG A 264 3.46 28.88 10.91
CA ARG A 264 2.17 29.07 10.21
C ARG A 264 2.17 28.48 8.80
N GLU A 265 3.28 28.60 8.09
CA GLU A 265 3.49 28.12 6.73
C GLU A 265 3.44 26.58 6.63
N HIS A 266 3.51 25.84 7.74
CA HIS A 266 3.38 24.39 7.75
C HIS A 266 1.93 23.90 7.66
N LEU A 267 0.92 24.78 7.75
CA LEU A 267 -0.46 24.43 7.42
C LEU A 267 -0.56 24.15 5.92
N LEU A 268 -1.02 22.96 5.53
CA LEU A 268 -1.32 22.65 4.13
C LEU A 268 -2.60 23.41 3.72
N ASN A 269 -2.43 24.63 3.25
CA ASN A 269 -3.44 25.69 3.25
C ASN A 269 -4.25 25.85 1.95
N ARG A 270 -4.31 24.83 1.10
CA ARG A 270 -5.07 24.91 -0.15
C ARG A 270 -6.58 25.10 0.06
N PHE A 271 -7.15 24.50 1.10
CA PHE A 271 -8.59 24.51 1.38
C PHE A 271 -8.98 25.25 2.66
N GLY A 272 -8.03 25.79 3.38
CA GLY A 272 -8.25 26.59 4.57
C GLY A 272 -6.95 27.22 5.04
N ASP A 273 -6.93 28.53 5.24
CA ASP A 273 -5.74 29.29 5.60
C ASP A 273 -5.99 30.13 6.85
N VAL A 274 -4.91 30.51 7.54
CA VAL A 274 -4.92 31.39 8.70
C VAL A 274 -3.96 32.54 8.44
N SER A 275 -4.47 33.80 8.51
CA SER A 275 -3.60 34.96 8.34
C SER A 275 -2.65 35.13 9.55
N PRO A 276 -1.55 35.91 9.41
CA PRO A 276 -0.68 36.22 10.55
C PRO A 276 -1.42 36.76 11.78
N GLU A 277 -2.51 37.53 11.58
CA GLU A 277 -3.34 38.12 12.63
C GLU A 277 -4.32 37.12 13.26
N GLY A 278 -4.37 35.86 12.77
CA GLY A 278 -5.28 34.83 13.28
C GLY A 278 -6.69 34.90 12.72
N VAL A 279 -6.84 35.30 11.45
CA VAL A 279 -8.13 35.26 10.75
C VAL A 279 -8.17 34.01 9.87
N TYR A 280 -9.13 33.13 10.15
CA TYR A 280 -9.35 31.93 9.32
C TYR A 280 -10.13 32.27 8.04
N SER A 281 -9.74 31.68 6.92
CA SER A 281 -10.45 31.77 5.65
C SER A 281 -10.45 30.42 4.89
N SER A 282 -11.48 30.19 4.09
CA SER A 282 -11.57 28.98 3.26
C SER A 282 -12.39 29.23 1.98
N PRO A 283 -11.95 28.73 0.82
CA PRO A 283 -12.75 28.77 -0.43
C PRO A 283 -13.99 27.88 -0.34
N ILE A 284 -14.07 26.96 0.63
CA ILE A 284 -15.19 26.04 0.85
C ILE A 284 -15.85 26.38 2.19
N ALA A 285 -16.92 27.12 2.16
CA ALA A 285 -17.62 27.58 3.35
C ALA A 285 -18.18 26.45 4.23
N ASN A 286 -18.69 25.36 3.61
CA ASN A 286 -19.24 24.24 4.36
C ASN A 286 -18.13 23.32 4.91
N PRO A 287 -17.97 23.17 6.24
CA PRO A 287 -16.91 22.38 6.85
C PRO A 287 -16.95 20.89 6.45
N ALA A 288 -18.13 20.29 6.33
CA ALA A 288 -18.25 18.89 5.92
C ALA A 288 -17.81 18.70 4.46
N ARG A 289 -18.23 19.61 3.55
CA ARG A 289 -17.78 19.58 2.16
C ARG A 289 -16.26 19.75 2.05
N ARG A 290 -15.69 20.68 2.82
CA ARG A 290 -14.24 20.89 2.88
C ARG A 290 -13.50 19.63 3.33
N PHE A 291 -13.95 19.01 4.41
CA PHE A 291 -13.39 17.76 4.91
C PHE A 291 -13.41 16.65 3.85
N PHE A 292 -14.57 16.41 3.22
CA PHE A 292 -14.67 15.40 2.16
C PHE A 292 -13.81 15.73 0.93
N THR A 293 -13.66 17.00 0.59
CA THR A 293 -12.74 17.42 -0.49
C THR A 293 -11.29 17.09 -0.13
N MET A 294 -10.88 17.32 1.12
CA MET A 294 -9.53 17.03 1.61
C MET A 294 -9.26 15.51 1.60
N ILE A 295 -10.18 14.69 2.11
CA ILE A 295 -9.98 13.22 2.13
C ILE A 295 -10.22 12.56 0.77
N GLY A 296 -10.90 13.22 -0.16
CA GLY A 296 -11.05 12.75 -1.55
C GLY A 296 -9.72 12.53 -2.26
N THR A 297 -8.63 13.09 -1.72
CA THR A 297 -7.26 12.80 -2.15
C THR A 297 -6.88 11.32 -1.97
N LEU A 298 -7.56 10.59 -1.08
CA LEU A 298 -7.29 9.18 -0.78
C LEU A 298 -7.88 8.19 -1.80
N VAL A 299 -8.70 8.66 -2.74
CA VAL A 299 -9.32 7.78 -3.75
C VAL A 299 -8.27 7.05 -4.58
N GLY A 300 -7.21 7.74 -4.98
CA GLY A 300 -6.08 7.12 -5.69
C GLY A 300 -5.40 6.02 -4.89
N GLY A 301 -5.27 6.19 -3.56
CA GLY A 301 -4.75 5.18 -2.65
C GLY A 301 -5.58 3.89 -2.68
N ARG A 302 -6.91 3.98 -2.61
CA ARG A 302 -7.81 2.81 -2.70
C ARG A 302 -7.61 2.02 -3.99
N ILE A 303 -7.43 2.71 -5.12
CA ILE A 303 -7.16 2.07 -6.42
C ILE A 303 -5.83 1.32 -6.39
N THR A 304 -4.76 1.95 -5.90
CA THR A 304 -3.43 1.32 -5.83
C THR A 304 -3.41 0.13 -4.89
N ILE A 305 -4.14 0.17 -3.78
CA ILE A 305 -4.30 -0.94 -2.86
C ILE A 305 -5.02 -2.12 -3.55
N ALA A 306 -6.11 -1.87 -4.27
CA ALA A 306 -6.82 -2.91 -5.02
C ALA A 306 -5.92 -3.58 -6.07
N LEU A 307 -5.18 -2.80 -6.85
CA LEU A 307 -4.23 -3.28 -7.86
C LEU A 307 -3.14 -4.16 -7.23
N SER A 308 -2.53 -3.69 -6.14
CA SER A 308 -1.45 -4.42 -5.48
C SER A 308 -1.93 -5.69 -4.76
N ALA A 309 -3.14 -5.67 -4.18
CA ALA A 309 -3.77 -6.86 -3.61
C ALA A 309 -3.97 -7.95 -4.68
N LEU A 310 -4.45 -7.53 -5.84
CA LEU A 310 -4.63 -8.43 -6.99
C LEU A 310 -3.30 -9.00 -7.48
N SER A 311 -2.22 -8.22 -7.46
CA SER A 311 -0.86 -8.68 -7.81
C SER A 311 -0.36 -9.77 -6.86
N ALA A 312 -0.60 -9.63 -5.56
CA ALA A 312 -0.29 -10.65 -4.57
C ALA A 312 -1.08 -11.96 -4.84
N ALA A 313 -2.38 -11.84 -5.14
CA ALA A 313 -3.23 -12.98 -5.52
C ALA A 313 -2.74 -13.67 -6.79
N LYS A 314 -2.41 -12.91 -7.85
CA LYS A 314 -1.84 -13.43 -9.11
C LYS A 314 -0.52 -14.19 -8.86
N SER A 315 0.33 -13.71 -7.94
CA SER A 315 1.56 -14.40 -7.54
C SER A 315 1.26 -15.76 -6.92
N ALA A 316 0.36 -15.82 -5.94
CA ALA A 316 -0.03 -17.06 -5.28
C ALA A 316 -0.70 -18.05 -6.23
N LEU A 317 -1.64 -17.59 -7.07
CA LEU A 317 -2.31 -18.39 -8.08
C LEU A 317 -1.30 -18.98 -9.11
N THR A 318 -0.33 -18.17 -9.55
CA THR A 318 0.73 -18.62 -10.46
C THR A 318 1.52 -19.77 -9.85
N ILE A 319 1.89 -19.66 -8.57
CA ILE A 319 2.61 -20.72 -7.86
C ILE A 319 1.75 -21.96 -7.75
N ALA A 320 0.49 -21.83 -7.32
CA ALA A 320 -0.42 -22.96 -7.11
C ALA A 320 -0.77 -23.70 -8.41
N VAL A 321 -1.04 -22.99 -9.49
CA VAL A 321 -1.32 -23.58 -10.82
C VAL A 321 -0.10 -24.31 -11.36
N ARG A 322 1.09 -23.69 -11.28
CA ARG A 322 2.34 -24.35 -11.72
C ARG A 322 2.66 -25.57 -10.86
N TYR A 323 2.42 -25.51 -9.54
CA TYR A 323 2.58 -26.65 -8.66
C TYR A 323 1.60 -27.77 -9.00
N GLY A 324 0.31 -27.47 -9.18
CA GLY A 324 -0.73 -28.42 -9.54
C GLY A 324 -0.48 -29.12 -10.90
N ASN A 325 0.22 -28.44 -11.82
CA ASN A 325 0.64 -29.01 -13.11
C ASN A 325 1.89 -29.90 -13.05
N ARG A 326 2.53 -30.02 -11.89
CA ARG A 326 3.75 -30.83 -11.69
C ARG A 326 3.57 -31.90 -10.63
N ARG A 327 2.86 -31.56 -9.54
CA ARG A 327 2.63 -32.47 -8.42
C ARG A 327 1.57 -33.50 -8.76
N ARG A 328 1.90 -34.75 -8.44
CA ARG A 328 1.01 -35.91 -8.62
C ARG A 328 0.67 -36.49 -7.26
N GLN A 329 -0.52 -37.06 -7.15
CA GLN A 329 -1.00 -37.81 -5.98
C GLN A 329 -2.07 -38.79 -6.45
N PHE A 330 -2.04 -39.99 -5.89
CA PHE A 330 -2.96 -41.07 -6.17
C PHE A 330 -2.97 -41.46 -7.67
N GLY A 331 -3.51 -42.63 -7.96
CA GLY A 331 -3.60 -43.14 -9.30
C GLY A 331 -3.98 -44.63 -9.25
N GLU A 332 -4.15 -45.22 -10.42
CA GLU A 332 -4.34 -46.65 -10.54
C GLU A 332 -3.04 -47.39 -10.25
N GLU A 333 -3.13 -48.59 -9.65
CA GLU A 333 -1.97 -49.42 -9.37
C GLU A 333 -1.18 -49.71 -10.65
N GLY A 334 0.14 -49.51 -10.60
CA GLY A 334 1.03 -49.70 -11.76
C GLY A 334 1.02 -48.60 -12.80
N LYS A 335 0.23 -47.53 -12.61
CA LYS A 335 0.24 -46.34 -13.48
C LYS A 335 0.87 -45.14 -12.78
N ALA A 336 1.20 -44.09 -13.55
CA ALA A 336 1.65 -42.83 -13.00
C ALA A 336 0.50 -42.18 -12.20
N GLU A 337 0.83 -41.59 -11.02
CA GLU A 337 -0.13 -40.82 -10.24
C GLU A 337 -0.73 -39.64 -11.03
N THR A 338 -1.95 -39.27 -10.71
CA THR A 338 -2.70 -38.19 -11.37
C THR A 338 -2.14 -36.82 -10.97
N LEU A 339 -2.06 -35.86 -11.91
CA LEU A 339 -1.71 -34.48 -11.60
C LEU A 339 -2.77 -33.84 -10.71
N LEU A 340 -2.34 -33.04 -9.74
CA LEU A 340 -3.29 -32.35 -8.86
C LEU A 340 -4.29 -31.49 -9.64
N LEU A 341 -3.82 -30.80 -10.69
CA LEU A 341 -4.69 -29.94 -11.50
C LEU A 341 -5.71 -30.73 -12.35
N ASP A 342 -5.58 -32.04 -12.50
CA ASP A 342 -6.56 -32.88 -13.21
C ASP A 342 -7.74 -33.29 -12.30
N TYR A 343 -7.63 -33.10 -10.97
CA TYR A 343 -8.76 -33.32 -10.07
C TYR A 343 -9.76 -32.17 -10.13
N ARG A 344 -11.03 -32.49 -10.36
CA ARG A 344 -12.11 -31.46 -10.40
C ARG A 344 -12.23 -30.66 -9.11
N THR A 345 -12.01 -31.29 -7.96
CA THR A 345 -12.03 -30.60 -6.65
C THR A 345 -10.92 -29.57 -6.55
N HIS A 346 -9.73 -29.83 -7.10
CA HIS A 346 -8.62 -28.89 -7.15
C HIS A 346 -8.91 -27.73 -8.13
N GLN A 347 -9.45 -28.06 -9.33
CA GLN A 347 -9.87 -27.06 -10.30
C GLN A 347 -10.93 -26.11 -9.75
N ARG A 348 -11.92 -26.62 -9.00
CA ARG A 348 -13.00 -25.82 -8.38
C ARG A 348 -12.50 -24.79 -7.39
N ARG A 349 -11.31 -24.94 -6.82
CA ARG A 349 -10.70 -23.96 -5.94
C ARG A 349 -9.92 -22.89 -6.71
N LEU A 350 -9.10 -23.31 -7.68
CA LEU A 350 -8.17 -22.39 -8.37
C LEU A 350 -8.80 -21.66 -9.57
N LEU A 351 -9.64 -22.33 -10.37
CA LEU A 351 -10.13 -21.72 -11.61
C LEU A 351 -11.11 -20.55 -11.38
N PRO A 352 -12.05 -20.60 -10.42
CA PRO A 352 -12.87 -19.43 -10.09
C PRO A 352 -12.03 -18.24 -9.62
N ALA A 353 -11.04 -18.47 -8.74
CA ALA A 353 -10.14 -17.43 -8.27
C ALA A 353 -9.33 -16.81 -9.42
N LEU A 354 -8.85 -17.64 -10.37
CA LEU A 354 -8.17 -17.16 -11.57
C LEU A 354 -9.09 -16.32 -12.45
N ALA A 355 -10.34 -16.76 -12.69
CA ALA A 355 -11.31 -16.00 -13.46
C ALA A 355 -11.64 -14.66 -12.79
N THR A 356 -11.84 -14.65 -11.48
CA THR A 356 -12.04 -13.43 -10.68
C THR A 356 -10.85 -12.49 -10.81
N ALA A 357 -9.62 -13.01 -10.76
CA ALA A 357 -8.41 -12.19 -10.90
C ALA A 357 -8.33 -11.53 -12.29
N VAL A 358 -8.71 -12.23 -13.36
CA VAL A 358 -8.75 -11.66 -14.72
C VAL A 358 -9.81 -10.58 -14.84
N VAL A 359 -11.01 -10.80 -14.32
CA VAL A 359 -12.12 -9.82 -14.39
C VAL A 359 -11.76 -8.56 -13.56
N LEU A 360 -11.19 -8.75 -12.37
CA LEU A 360 -10.76 -7.63 -11.54
C LEU A 360 -9.64 -6.82 -12.18
N ASP A 361 -8.71 -7.46 -12.87
CA ASP A 361 -7.63 -6.79 -13.60
C ASP A 361 -8.18 -5.82 -14.65
N LEU A 362 -9.14 -6.30 -15.46
CA LEU A 362 -9.81 -5.48 -16.46
C LEU A 362 -10.64 -4.35 -15.83
N ALA A 363 -11.36 -4.65 -14.74
CA ALA A 363 -12.16 -3.66 -14.04
C ALA A 363 -11.29 -2.55 -13.41
N LEU A 364 -10.18 -2.92 -12.78
CA LEU A 364 -9.24 -1.99 -12.17
C LEU A 364 -8.49 -1.17 -13.23
N SER A 365 -8.08 -1.78 -14.34
CA SER A 365 -7.50 -1.06 -15.48
C SER A 365 -8.48 0.02 -15.98
N ARG A 366 -9.75 -0.33 -16.14
CA ARG A 366 -10.78 0.64 -16.54
C ARG A 366 -11.00 1.74 -15.50
N LEU A 367 -10.93 1.40 -14.22
CA LEU A 367 -11.02 2.40 -13.15
C LEU A 367 -9.81 3.35 -13.16
N VAL A 368 -8.61 2.86 -13.42
CA VAL A 368 -7.41 3.70 -13.61
C VAL A 368 -7.61 4.67 -14.77
N ASP A 369 -8.10 4.19 -15.92
CA ASP A 369 -8.38 5.03 -17.09
C ASP A 369 -9.32 6.18 -16.73
N ARG A 370 -10.42 5.87 -16.08
CA ARG A 370 -11.41 6.86 -15.64
C ARG A 370 -10.83 7.82 -14.59
N PHE A 371 -10.05 7.31 -13.65
CA PHE A 371 -9.44 8.14 -12.61
C PHE A 371 -8.43 9.14 -13.19
N VAL A 372 -7.64 8.74 -14.17
CA VAL A 372 -6.64 9.62 -14.82
C VAL A 372 -7.34 10.65 -15.71
N ALA A 373 -8.37 10.26 -16.45
CA ALA A 373 -9.13 11.12 -17.35
C ALA A 373 -10.24 11.95 -16.67
N ARG A 374 -10.40 11.84 -15.34
CA ARG A 374 -11.53 12.42 -14.60
C ARG A 374 -11.67 13.91 -14.80
N THR A 375 -12.94 14.34 -14.93
CA THR A 375 -13.35 15.75 -14.98
C THR A 375 -14.04 16.18 -13.67
N GLU A 376 -14.24 17.49 -13.50
CA GLU A 376 -15.06 18.00 -12.41
C GLU A 376 -16.50 17.45 -12.51
N GLY A 377 -16.99 16.82 -11.43
CA GLY A 377 -18.33 16.22 -11.37
C GLY A 377 -18.34 14.69 -11.29
N GLU A 378 -17.32 13.99 -11.76
CA GLU A 378 -17.26 12.52 -11.70
C GLU A 378 -16.76 11.97 -10.34
N GLY A 379 -16.36 12.84 -9.41
CA GLY A 379 -15.68 12.48 -8.16
C GLY A 379 -16.44 11.45 -7.31
N ARG A 380 -17.76 11.60 -7.14
CA ARG A 380 -18.57 10.69 -6.30
C ARG A 380 -18.67 9.27 -6.87
N GLU A 381 -18.88 9.16 -8.18
CA GLU A 381 -18.98 7.84 -8.82
C GLU A 381 -17.64 7.11 -8.76
N LEU A 382 -16.54 7.82 -9.04
CA LEU A 382 -15.19 7.28 -8.95
C LEU A 382 -14.84 6.88 -7.50
N GLU A 383 -15.25 7.66 -6.51
CA GLU A 383 -15.07 7.32 -5.11
C GLU A 383 -15.81 6.03 -4.73
N GLY A 384 -17.08 5.88 -5.15
CA GLY A 384 -17.87 4.67 -4.93
C GLY A 384 -17.27 3.45 -5.62
N LEU A 385 -16.83 3.59 -6.88
CA LEU A 385 -16.17 2.51 -7.62
C LEU A 385 -14.83 2.11 -6.97
N ALA A 386 -14.02 3.08 -6.56
CA ALA A 386 -12.75 2.83 -5.90
C ALA A 386 -12.95 2.14 -4.53
N ALA A 387 -13.95 2.55 -3.76
CA ALA A 387 -14.31 1.93 -2.48
C ALA A 387 -14.77 0.49 -2.66
N GLY A 388 -15.73 0.24 -3.55
CA GLY A 388 -16.27 -1.10 -3.80
C GLY A 388 -15.22 -2.06 -4.39
N LEU A 389 -14.43 -1.59 -5.37
CA LEU A 389 -13.38 -2.43 -5.95
C LEU A 389 -12.23 -2.69 -4.98
N LYS A 390 -11.85 -1.72 -4.12
CA LYS A 390 -10.85 -1.97 -3.07
C LYS A 390 -11.33 -3.05 -2.10
N ALA A 391 -12.57 -2.94 -1.62
CA ALA A 391 -13.14 -3.91 -0.69
C ALA A 391 -13.20 -5.32 -1.33
N TYR A 392 -13.78 -5.41 -2.51
CA TYR A 392 -13.92 -6.70 -3.20
C TYR A 392 -12.57 -7.32 -3.59
N ALA A 393 -11.64 -6.54 -4.15
CA ALA A 393 -10.35 -7.04 -4.58
C ALA A 393 -9.49 -7.53 -3.40
N SER A 394 -9.50 -6.86 -2.25
CA SER A 394 -8.75 -7.29 -1.07
C SER A 394 -9.34 -8.56 -0.46
N TRP A 395 -10.66 -8.71 -0.37
CA TRP A 395 -11.30 -9.97 0.06
C TRP A 395 -11.00 -11.11 -0.91
N ALA A 396 -11.18 -10.90 -2.22
CA ALA A 396 -10.88 -11.90 -3.23
C ALA A 396 -9.40 -12.32 -3.22
N ALA A 397 -8.50 -11.39 -2.95
CA ALA A 397 -7.07 -11.67 -2.83
C ALA A 397 -6.75 -12.56 -1.61
N GLN A 398 -7.34 -12.28 -0.44
CA GLN A 398 -7.19 -13.13 0.76
C GLN A 398 -7.67 -14.55 0.49
N GLU A 399 -8.85 -14.70 -0.11
CA GLU A 399 -9.42 -16.01 -0.46
C GLU A 399 -8.52 -16.76 -1.45
N ALA A 400 -8.12 -16.12 -2.55
CA ALA A 400 -7.26 -16.71 -3.58
C ALA A 400 -5.90 -17.14 -3.02
N ILE A 401 -5.28 -16.35 -2.14
CA ILE A 401 -4.00 -16.68 -1.51
C ILE A 401 -4.17 -17.85 -0.53
N THR A 402 -5.25 -17.87 0.25
CA THR A 402 -5.56 -18.96 1.17
C THR A 402 -5.78 -20.27 0.43
N ASP A 403 -6.59 -20.27 -0.62
CA ASP A 403 -6.81 -21.42 -1.48
C ASP A 403 -5.52 -21.91 -2.17
N SER A 404 -4.72 -20.98 -2.68
CA SER A 404 -3.43 -21.29 -3.28
C SER A 404 -2.48 -21.98 -2.29
N ARG A 405 -2.41 -21.48 -1.04
CA ARG A 405 -1.62 -22.07 0.04
C ARG A 405 -2.05 -23.53 0.32
N GLU A 406 -3.35 -23.76 0.44
CA GLU A 406 -3.88 -25.09 0.72
C GLU A 406 -3.70 -26.04 -0.46
N CYS A 407 -3.92 -25.57 -1.69
CA CYS A 407 -3.71 -26.32 -2.91
C CYS A 407 -2.26 -26.77 -3.13
N CYS A 408 -1.29 -26.10 -2.49
CA CYS A 408 0.12 -26.52 -2.49
C CYS A 408 0.48 -27.46 -1.31
N GLY A 409 -0.46 -27.82 -0.43
CA GLY A 409 -0.23 -28.69 0.72
C GLY A 409 0.87 -28.17 1.63
N GLY A 410 1.75 -29.05 2.12
CA GLY A 410 2.89 -28.66 2.98
C GLY A 410 3.87 -27.70 2.31
N GLN A 411 4.03 -27.77 0.98
CA GLN A 411 4.88 -26.84 0.25
C GLN A 411 4.36 -25.39 0.31
N GLY A 412 3.03 -25.18 0.33
CA GLY A 412 2.43 -23.87 0.48
C GLY A 412 2.66 -23.23 1.86
N TYR A 413 3.06 -24.01 2.87
CA TYR A 413 3.33 -23.52 4.22
C TYR A 413 4.79 -23.05 4.44
N LEU A 414 5.71 -23.41 3.54
CA LEU A 414 7.10 -23.00 3.62
C LEU A 414 7.25 -21.54 3.19
N ALA A 415 7.91 -20.72 4.02
CA ALA A 415 8.17 -19.31 3.75
C ALA A 415 8.90 -19.10 2.42
N ILE A 416 9.85 -19.97 2.06
CA ILE A 416 10.61 -19.90 0.80
C ILE A 416 9.72 -19.98 -0.46
N ASN A 417 8.54 -20.57 -0.36
CA ASN A 417 7.57 -20.64 -1.44
C ASN A 417 6.61 -19.44 -1.51
N ARG A 418 6.82 -18.42 -0.68
CA ARG A 418 6.16 -17.12 -0.69
C ARG A 418 4.70 -17.09 -0.23
N ILE A 419 3.87 -18.09 -0.53
CA ILE A 419 2.40 -18.03 -0.32
C ILE A 419 2.06 -17.77 1.15
N ALA A 420 2.75 -18.42 2.10
CA ALA A 420 2.51 -18.22 3.53
C ALA A 420 2.81 -16.79 3.98
N VAL A 421 3.87 -16.18 3.42
CA VAL A 421 4.22 -14.77 3.68
C VAL A 421 3.19 -13.83 3.09
N LEU A 422 2.81 -14.03 1.82
CA LEU A 422 1.76 -13.25 1.17
C LEU A 422 0.44 -13.29 1.94
N ARG A 423 0.11 -14.45 2.56
CA ARG A 423 -1.12 -14.61 3.35
C ARG A 423 -1.11 -13.72 4.61
N GLY A 424 0.00 -13.69 5.35
CA GLY A 424 0.13 -12.80 6.51
C GLY A 424 0.16 -11.33 6.11
N ASP A 425 0.89 -11.00 5.04
CA ASP A 425 1.02 -9.62 4.59
C ASP A 425 -0.28 -9.03 4.04
N ILE A 426 -1.14 -9.85 3.38
CA ILE A 426 -2.39 -9.36 2.75
C ILE A 426 -3.52 -9.16 3.77
N ASP A 427 -3.46 -9.74 4.95
CA ASP A 427 -4.57 -9.79 5.89
C ASP A 427 -5.11 -8.39 6.23
N VAL A 428 -4.24 -7.46 6.59
CA VAL A 428 -4.62 -6.10 7.00
C VAL A 428 -5.15 -5.23 5.85
N TRP A 429 -5.05 -5.67 4.59
CA TRP A 429 -5.50 -4.91 3.42
C TRP A 429 -7.01 -4.73 3.36
N THR A 430 -7.75 -5.52 4.10
CA THR A 430 -9.19 -5.34 4.29
C THR A 430 -9.52 -4.21 5.27
N THR A 431 -8.55 -3.72 6.00
CA THR A 431 -8.72 -2.77 7.11
C THR A 431 -8.19 -1.36 6.76
N PHE A 432 -6.96 -1.23 6.28
CA PHE A 432 -6.38 0.08 5.99
C PHE A 432 -6.89 0.67 4.66
N GLU A 433 -6.66 1.96 4.43
CA GLU A 433 -7.22 2.76 3.33
C GLU A 433 -8.75 2.72 3.27
N GLY A 434 -9.35 2.61 4.46
CA GLY A 434 -10.78 2.40 4.68
C GLY A 434 -11.13 0.94 4.92
N ASP A 435 -11.72 0.67 6.10
CA ASP A 435 -12.23 -0.65 6.43
C ASP A 435 -13.28 -1.09 5.39
N ASN A 436 -13.16 -2.33 4.90
CA ASN A 436 -14.00 -2.83 3.83
C ASN A 436 -15.50 -2.78 4.16
N THR A 437 -15.88 -3.06 5.42
CA THR A 437 -17.28 -3.02 5.84
C THR A 437 -17.83 -1.59 5.81
N VAL A 438 -16.99 -0.62 6.20
CA VAL A 438 -17.33 0.81 6.14
C VAL A 438 -17.40 1.30 4.67
N LEU A 439 -16.49 0.85 3.82
CA LEU A 439 -16.46 1.23 2.40
C LEU A 439 -17.68 0.72 1.62
N MET A 440 -18.31 -0.35 2.07
CA MET A 440 -19.47 -0.98 1.42
C MET A 440 -20.81 -0.39 1.87
N GLN A 441 -20.83 0.55 2.82
CA GLN A 441 -22.02 1.28 3.26
C GLN A 441 -22.32 2.50 2.38
#